data_6abd2ac1ee52d606767072006ad37e15
#
_entry.id   6abd2ac1ee52d606767072006ad37e15
#
_cell.length_a   1.000
_cell.length_b   1.000
_cell.length_c   1.000
_cell.angle_alpha   90.00
_cell.angle_beta   90.00
_cell.angle_gamma   90.00
#
_symmetry.space_group_name_H-M   'P 1'
#
loop_
_entity.id
_entity.type
_entity.pdbx_description
1 polymer ?
#
loop_
_entity_poly.entity_id
_entity_poly.type
_entity_poly.pdbx_seq_one_letter_code
_entity_poly.pdbx_strand_id
1 'polypeptide(L)'
;MNFPRSPFAEDARFFRIDCLYRSTLRWELDQKPTQSAISAITEYMSEYPSSPYIVACDRMLVDLNERLDKKAFENARLYYKMEDYRAAGVALRNVLKDDSENIYREDILYYIAMSSYKYSNMSVDSKKKERYLTFVDDYLNFIGEYPDSSHRSELDALYRKAQNILGRNAAIIVGEES
;
A
#
# COMPACT_ATOMS: atom_id res chain seq x y z
N MET A 1 -1.82 12.36 40.20
CA MET A 1 -3.00 13.24 40.41
C MET A 1 -3.29 13.96 39.11
N ASN A 2 -4.47 13.76 38.52
CA ASN A 2 -4.91 14.53 37.35
C ASN A 2 -5.73 15.71 37.81
N PHE A 3 -5.35 16.92 37.39
CA PHE A 3 -6.10 18.16 37.63
C PHE A 3 -6.75 18.65 36.32
N PRO A 4 -7.87 18.04 35.88
CA PRO A 4 -8.46 18.31 34.56
C PRO A 4 -9.02 19.72 34.41
N ARG A 5 -9.17 20.44 35.53
CA ARG A 5 -9.64 21.85 35.56
C ARG A 5 -8.52 22.88 35.70
N SER A 6 -7.26 22.43 35.62
CA SER A 6 -6.12 23.36 35.63
C SER A 6 -6.07 24.15 34.31
N PRO A 7 -5.79 25.47 34.33
CA PRO A 7 -5.58 26.26 33.11
C PRO A 7 -4.39 25.74 32.28
N PHE A 8 -3.51 24.94 32.86
CA PHE A 8 -2.35 24.30 32.18
C PHE A 8 -2.62 22.88 31.75
N ALA A 9 -3.82 22.34 31.89
CA ALA A 9 -4.12 20.94 31.59
C ALA A 9 -3.98 20.64 30.09
N GLU A 10 -4.45 21.54 29.23
CA GLU A 10 -4.35 21.46 27.79
C GLU A 10 -2.89 21.46 27.33
N ASP A 11 -2.08 22.41 27.77
CA ASP A 11 -0.66 22.51 27.43
C ASP A 11 0.10 21.26 27.89
N ALA A 12 -0.15 20.79 29.11
CA ALA A 12 0.49 19.57 29.62
C ALA A 12 0.14 18.33 28.80
N ARG A 13 -1.10 18.21 28.29
CA ARG A 13 -1.51 17.13 27.41
C ARG A 13 -0.84 17.24 26.04
N PHE A 14 -0.76 18.43 25.46
CA PHE A 14 -0.06 18.65 24.21
C PHE A 14 1.44 18.30 24.33
N PHE A 15 2.12 18.74 25.39
CA PHE A 15 3.53 18.38 25.61
C PHE A 15 3.73 16.88 25.81
N ARG A 16 2.79 16.17 26.42
CA ARG A 16 2.81 14.70 26.48
C ARG A 16 2.75 14.09 25.09
N ILE A 17 1.89 14.62 24.21
CA ILE A 17 1.78 14.17 22.82
C ILE A 17 3.08 14.42 22.06
N ASP A 18 3.66 15.62 22.18
CA ASP A 18 4.94 15.95 21.54
C ASP A 18 6.06 15.00 22.00
N CYS A 19 6.08 14.64 23.29
CA CYS A 19 7.02 13.63 23.78
C CYS A 19 6.79 12.25 23.17
N LEU A 20 5.53 11.81 23.06
CA LEU A 20 5.19 10.53 22.40
C LEU A 20 5.59 10.54 20.94
N TYR A 21 5.27 11.60 20.21
CA TYR A 21 5.66 11.78 18.81
C TYR A 21 7.18 11.69 18.62
N ARG A 22 7.96 12.42 19.43
CA ARG A 22 9.43 12.39 19.39
C ARG A 22 10.04 11.05 19.79
N SER A 23 9.33 10.24 20.55
CA SER A 23 9.75 8.88 20.92
C SER A 23 9.46 7.82 19.86
N THR A 24 8.74 8.18 18.79
CA THR A 24 8.46 7.25 17.68
C THR A 24 9.73 6.92 16.90
N LEU A 25 9.78 5.72 16.36
CA LEU A 25 10.95 5.21 15.65
C LEU A 25 10.77 5.38 14.13
N ARG A 26 11.89 5.19 13.39
CA ARG A 26 11.85 5.15 11.92
C ARG A 26 10.97 3.99 11.45
N TRP A 27 10.42 4.09 10.24
CA TRP A 27 9.46 3.14 9.69
C TRP A 27 9.95 1.68 9.64
N GLU A 28 11.27 1.44 9.54
CA GLU A 28 11.87 0.10 9.52
C GLU A 28 11.74 -0.64 10.86
N LEU A 29 11.63 0.11 11.95
CA LEU A 29 11.63 -0.41 13.31
C LEU A 29 10.20 -0.70 13.82
N ASP A 30 10.05 -1.02 15.11
CA ASP A 30 8.74 -1.27 15.73
C ASP A 30 7.86 -0.01 15.68
N GLN A 31 6.61 -0.18 15.24
CA GLN A 31 5.63 0.90 15.09
C GLN A 31 4.59 0.96 16.21
N LYS A 32 4.73 0.18 17.28
CA LYS A 32 3.85 0.31 18.45
C LYS A 32 3.88 1.71 19.06
N PRO A 33 5.07 2.37 19.22
CA PRO A 33 5.12 3.76 19.68
C PRO A 33 4.37 4.72 18.72
N THR A 34 4.47 4.50 17.41
CA THR A 34 3.75 5.29 16.39
C THR A 34 2.23 5.18 16.56
N GLN A 35 1.71 3.96 16.72
CA GLN A 35 0.27 3.72 16.93
C GLN A 35 -0.21 4.35 18.24
N SER A 36 0.60 4.27 19.31
CA SER A 36 0.29 4.90 20.59
C SER A 36 0.26 6.43 20.49
N ALA A 37 1.18 7.02 19.72
CA ALA A 37 1.21 8.46 19.48
C ALA A 37 -0.02 8.90 18.66
N ILE A 38 -0.38 8.19 17.59
CA ILE A 38 -1.59 8.46 16.78
C ILE A 38 -2.84 8.46 17.67
N SER A 39 -3.02 7.41 18.49
CA SER A 39 -4.16 7.31 19.38
C SER A 39 -4.24 8.48 20.37
N ALA A 40 -3.10 8.86 20.97
CA ALA A 40 -3.05 9.98 21.92
C ALA A 40 -3.34 11.35 21.26
N ILE A 41 -2.84 11.55 20.02
CA ILE A 41 -3.09 12.77 19.23
C ILE A 41 -4.58 12.87 18.88
N THR A 42 -5.17 11.77 18.39
CA THR A 42 -6.59 11.73 18.00
C THR A 42 -7.51 11.98 19.20
N GLU A 43 -7.20 11.40 20.38
CA GLU A 43 -7.91 11.66 21.63
C GLU A 43 -7.84 13.14 22.01
N TYR A 44 -6.64 13.74 21.94
CA TYR A 44 -6.44 15.15 22.24
C TYR A 44 -7.26 16.07 21.32
N MET A 45 -7.21 15.83 20.01
CA MET A 45 -7.94 16.65 19.03
C MET A 45 -9.46 16.55 19.23
N SER A 46 -9.96 15.38 19.63
CA SER A 46 -11.37 15.18 19.96
C SER A 46 -11.78 15.94 21.24
N GLU A 47 -10.90 15.99 22.24
CA GLU A 47 -11.16 16.64 23.51
C GLU A 47 -10.99 18.18 23.42
N TYR A 48 -10.07 18.65 22.59
CA TYR A 48 -9.73 20.07 22.41
C TYR A 48 -9.84 20.54 20.94
N PRO A 49 -11.03 20.51 20.32
CA PRO A 49 -11.18 20.78 18.89
C PRO A 49 -10.84 22.22 18.48
N SER A 50 -10.81 23.15 19.44
CA SER A 50 -10.46 24.55 19.22
C SER A 50 -9.06 24.93 19.73
N SER A 51 -8.24 23.95 20.04
CA SER A 51 -6.89 24.16 20.55
C SER A 51 -5.99 24.86 19.52
N PRO A 52 -5.11 25.79 19.96
CA PRO A 52 -4.11 26.39 19.08
C PRO A 52 -3.10 25.35 18.54
N TYR A 53 -3.05 24.15 19.12
CA TYR A 53 -2.13 23.09 18.73
C TYR A 53 -2.69 22.13 17.67
N ILE A 54 -3.96 22.29 17.22
CA ILE A 54 -4.59 21.39 16.23
C ILE A 54 -3.75 21.26 14.96
N VAL A 55 -3.24 22.37 14.41
CA VAL A 55 -2.42 22.35 13.19
C VAL A 55 -1.11 21.55 13.39
N ALA A 56 -0.54 21.59 14.60
CA ALA A 56 0.64 20.81 14.93
C ALA A 56 0.29 19.31 15.03
N CYS A 57 -0.86 18.99 15.65
CA CYS A 57 -1.38 17.61 15.74
C CYS A 57 -1.64 17.02 14.35
N ASP A 58 -2.28 17.76 13.44
CA ASP A 58 -2.52 17.32 12.07
C ASP A 58 -1.23 16.96 11.36
N ARG A 59 -0.19 17.81 11.46
CA ARG A 59 1.12 17.52 10.86
C ARG A 59 1.78 16.28 11.44
N MET A 60 1.67 16.07 12.75
CA MET A 60 2.18 14.87 13.40
C MET A 60 1.44 13.62 12.90
N LEU A 61 0.11 13.68 12.76
CA LEU A 61 -0.69 12.56 12.24
C LEU A 61 -0.29 12.21 10.81
N VAL A 62 -0.13 13.20 9.93
CA VAL A 62 0.32 12.99 8.54
C VAL A 62 1.66 12.24 8.54
N ASP A 63 2.68 12.76 9.23
CA ASP A 63 4.02 12.12 9.28
C ASP A 63 3.97 10.69 9.86
N LEU A 64 3.17 10.45 10.91
CA LEU A 64 3.05 9.13 11.53
C LEU A 64 2.33 8.13 10.61
N ASN A 65 1.28 8.54 9.92
CA ASN A 65 0.56 7.70 8.96
C ASN A 65 1.44 7.37 7.74
N GLU A 66 2.17 8.35 7.19
CA GLU A 66 3.13 8.12 6.10
C GLU A 66 4.18 7.06 6.46
N ARG A 67 4.62 6.99 7.72
CA ARG A 67 5.55 5.95 8.19
C ARG A 67 4.92 4.58 8.22
N LEU A 68 3.64 4.48 8.63
CA LEU A 68 2.89 3.21 8.62
C LEU A 68 2.65 2.72 7.20
N ASP A 69 2.24 3.61 6.30
CA ASP A 69 2.03 3.34 4.89
C ASP A 69 3.30 2.81 4.22
N LYS A 70 4.41 3.51 4.45
CA LYS A 70 5.71 3.10 3.94
C LYS A 70 6.10 1.72 4.44
N LYS A 71 5.91 1.45 5.73
CA LYS A 71 6.22 0.14 6.31
C LYS A 71 5.37 -0.95 5.68
N ALA A 72 4.07 -0.74 5.55
CA ALA A 72 3.14 -1.71 4.96
C ALA A 72 3.55 -2.03 3.51
N PHE A 73 3.78 -0.99 2.70
CA PHE A 73 4.22 -1.14 1.32
C PHE A 73 5.56 -1.87 1.19
N GLU A 74 6.59 -1.42 1.92
CA GLU A 74 7.94 -2.00 1.81
C GLU A 74 7.99 -3.45 2.29
N ASN A 75 7.24 -3.81 3.32
CA ASN A 75 7.12 -5.19 3.79
C ASN A 75 6.47 -6.08 2.71
N ALA A 76 5.43 -5.60 2.04
CA ALA A 76 4.79 -6.33 0.96
C ALA A 76 5.70 -6.41 -0.28
N ARG A 77 6.38 -5.32 -0.64
CA ARG A 77 7.34 -5.26 -1.75
C ARG A 77 8.55 -6.18 -1.55
N LEU A 78 8.89 -6.50 -0.31
CA LEU A 78 10.00 -7.42 -0.01
C LEU A 78 9.79 -8.80 -0.67
N TYR A 79 8.56 -9.33 -0.68
CA TYR A 79 8.25 -10.58 -1.36
C TYR A 79 8.53 -10.50 -2.86
N TYR A 80 8.25 -9.35 -3.50
CA TYR A 80 8.61 -9.14 -4.91
C TYR A 80 10.13 -9.16 -5.13
N LYS A 81 10.91 -8.52 -4.25
CA LYS A 81 12.38 -8.53 -4.29
C LYS A 81 12.95 -9.95 -4.07
N MET A 82 12.26 -10.77 -3.31
CA MET A 82 12.61 -12.18 -3.07
C MET A 82 12.13 -13.12 -4.20
N GLU A 83 11.52 -12.57 -5.25
CA GLU A 83 10.93 -13.29 -6.39
C GLU A 83 9.77 -14.23 -6.02
N ASP A 84 9.22 -14.13 -4.81
CA ASP A 84 7.97 -14.80 -4.45
C ASP A 84 6.78 -13.94 -4.94
N TYR A 85 6.57 -13.97 -6.25
CA TYR A 85 5.57 -13.14 -6.91
C TYR A 85 4.13 -13.47 -6.51
N ARG A 86 3.87 -14.72 -6.10
CA ARG A 86 2.57 -15.11 -5.57
C ARG A 86 2.31 -14.44 -4.23
N ALA A 87 3.24 -14.56 -3.29
CA ALA A 87 3.13 -13.93 -1.98
C ALA A 87 3.11 -12.40 -2.09
N ALA A 88 3.93 -11.83 -2.98
CA ALA A 88 3.96 -10.39 -3.25
C ALA A 88 2.58 -9.87 -3.67
N GLY A 89 1.94 -10.50 -4.66
CA GLY A 89 0.61 -10.09 -5.11
C GLY A 89 -0.44 -10.16 -4.01
N VAL A 90 -0.40 -11.20 -3.16
CA VAL A 90 -1.32 -11.32 -2.00
C VAL A 90 -1.04 -10.24 -0.95
N ALA A 91 0.23 -10.06 -0.57
CA ALA A 91 0.62 -9.09 0.45
C ALA A 91 0.27 -7.66 0.04
N LEU A 92 0.56 -7.28 -1.22
CA LEU A 92 0.25 -5.95 -1.76
C LEU A 92 -1.26 -5.67 -1.81
N ARG A 93 -2.07 -6.66 -2.21
CA ARG A 93 -3.53 -6.51 -2.18
C ARG A 93 -4.07 -6.36 -0.75
N ASN A 94 -3.47 -7.05 0.23
CA ASN A 94 -3.84 -6.88 1.63
C ASN A 94 -3.53 -5.47 2.12
N VAL A 95 -2.40 -4.85 1.74
CA VAL A 95 -2.12 -3.44 2.08
C VAL A 95 -3.25 -2.53 1.61
N LEU A 96 -3.70 -2.65 0.35
CA LEU A 96 -4.82 -1.83 -0.16
C LEU A 96 -6.18 -2.19 0.43
N LYS A 97 -6.35 -3.42 0.92
CA LYS A 97 -7.57 -3.82 1.63
C LYS A 97 -7.63 -3.21 3.03
N ASP A 98 -6.49 -3.13 3.72
CA ASP A 98 -6.38 -2.58 5.07
C ASP A 98 -6.41 -1.04 5.04
N ASP A 99 -5.80 -0.44 4.02
CA ASP A 99 -5.79 1.00 3.78
C ASP A 99 -5.84 1.30 2.28
N SER A 100 -7.03 1.67 1.80
CA SER A 100 -7.26 2.02 0.38
C SER A 100 -6.64 3.36 -0.02
N GLU A 101 -6.39 4.24 0.94
CA GLU A 101 -5.85 5.60 0.73
C GLU A 101 -4.32 5.67 0.93
N ASN A 102 -3.65 4.51 1.06
CA ASN A 102 -2.21 4.43 1.22
C ASN A 102 -1.48 5.28 0.18
N ILE A 103 -0.58 6.15 0.62
CA ILE A 103 0.13 7.11 -0.26
C ILE A 103 0.98 6.44 -1.34
N TYR A 104 1.32 5.15 -1.18
CA TYR A 104 2.04 4.33 -2.16
C TYR A 104 1.09 3.53 -3.08
N ARG A 105 -0.20 3.91 -3.16
CA ARG A 105 -1.21 3.17 -3.92
C ARG A 105 -0.81 2.93 -5.38
N GLU A 106 -0.24 3.93 -6.06
CA GLU A 106 0.25 3.79 -7.43
C GLU A 106 1.33 2.71 -7.54
N ASP A 107 2.35 2.77 -6.69
CA ASP A 107 3.42 1.78 -6.65
C ASP A 107 2.88 0.38 -6.28
N ILE A 108 1.95 0.30 -5.33
CA ILE A 108 1.34 -0.96 -4.92
C ILE A 108 0.63 -1.62 -6.11
N LEU A 109 -0.22 -0.89 -6.84
CA LEU A 109 -0.93 -1.41 -8.01
C LEU A 109 0.05 -1.81 -9.12
N TYR A 110 1.11 -1.03 -9.35
CA TYR A 110 2.18 -1.39 -10.28
C TYR A 110 2.83 -2.72 -9.89
N TYR A 111 3.24 -2.89 -8.63
CA TYR A 111 3.86 -4.13 -8.18
C TYR A 111 2.89 -5.31 -8.14
N ILE A 112 1.59 -5.09 -7.97
CA ILE A 112 0.55 -6.13 -8.14
C ILE A 112 0.56 -6.63 -9.58
N ALA A 113 0.48 -5.75 -10.57
CA ALA A 113 0.49 -6.10 -11.98
C ALA A 113 1.81 -6.81 -12.38
N MET A 114 2.95 -6.27 -11.93
CA MET A 114 4.27 -6.89 -12.17
C MET A 114 4.38 -8.28 -11.55
N SER A 115 3.86 -8.46 -10.33
CA SER A 115 3.85 -9.76 -9.64
C SER A 115 2.99 -10.78 -10.40
N SER A 116 1.79 -10.40 -10.83
CA SER A 116 0.90 -11.25 -11.62
C SER A 116 1.53 -11.66 -12.94
N TYR A 117 2.19 -10.73 -13.65
CA TYR A 117 2.91 -11.04 -14.89
C TYR A 117 4.07 -12.03 -14.66
N LYS A 118 4.93 -11.74 -13.70
CA LYS A 118 6.08 -12.61 -13.36
C LYS A 118 5.62 -13.99 -12.93
N TYR A 119 4.59 -14.07 -12.09
CA TYR A 119 4.01 -15.33 -11.65
C TYR A 119 3.40 -16.13 -12.80
N SER A 120 2.77 -15.47 -13.79
CA SER A 120 2.24 -16.11 -15.00
C SER A 120 3.35 -16.73 -15.83
N ASN A 121 4.48 -16.02 -16.03
CA ASN A 121 5.64 -16.51 -16.77
C ASN A 121 6.25 -17.79 -16.15
N MET A 122 6.30 -17.86 -14.81
CA MET A 122 6.88 -19.01 -14.08
C MET A 122 5.91 -20.18 -13.93
N SER A 123 4.72 -20.06 -14.50
CA SER A 123 3.66 -21.05 -14.33
C SER A 123 3.78 -22.20 -15.33
N VAL A 124 3.28 -23.38 -14.92
CA VAL A 124 3.06 -24.50 -15.83
C VAL A 124 2.01 -24.14 -16.90
N ASP A 125 2.10 -24.72 -18.09
CA ASP A 125 1.28 -24.32 -19.24
C ASP A 125 -0.23 -24.42 -18.96
N SER A 126 -0.68 -25.42 -18.23
CA SER A 126 -2.07 -25.59 -17.83
C SER A 126 -2.64 -24.45 -16.98
N LYS A 127 -1.79 -23.65 -16.32
CA LYS A 127 -2.20 -22.52 -15.47
C LYS A 127 -1.87 -21.14 -16.07
N LYS A 128 -1.08 -21.11 -17.14
CA LYS A 128 -0.65 -19.84 -17.74
C LYS A 128 -1.81 -18.97 -18.18
N LYS A 129 -2.79 -19.55 -18.89
CA LYS A 129 -3.94 -18.79 -19.41
C LYS A 129 -4.69 -18.07 -18.29
N GLU A 130 -5.08 -18.78 -17.23
CA GLU A 130 -5.78 -18.22 -16.07
C GLU A 130 -4.98 -17.07 -15.43
N ARG A 131 -3.68 -17.27 -15.24
CA ARG A 131 -2.81 -16.30 -14.57
C ARG A 131 -2.52 -15.07 -15.41
N TYR A 132 -2.38 -15.22 -16.74
CA TYR A 132 -2.27 -14.06 -17.63
C TYR A 132 -3.57 -13.24 -17.69
N LEU A 133 -4.74 -13.86 -17.56
CA LEU A 133 -6.00 -13.11 -17.41
C LEU A 133 -6.01 -12.30 -16.13
N THR A 134 -5.53 -12.87 -15.01
CA THR A 134 -5.36 -12.09 -13.75
C THR A 134 -4.42 -10.90 -13.95
N PHE A 135 -3.30 -11.09 -14.68
CA PHE A 135 -2.42 -9.95 -15.00
C PHE A 135 -3.13 -8.89 -15.85
N VAL A 136 -3.94 -9.31 -16.82
CA VAL A 136 -4.72 -8.37 -17.66
C VAL A 136 -5.67 -7.54 -16.79
N ASP A 137 -6.36 -8.16 -15.83
CA ASP A 137 -7.25 -7.45 -14.92
C ASP A 137 -6.48 -6.45 -14.02
N ASP A 138 -5.32 -6.88 -13.46
CA ASP A 138 -4.47 -6.01 -12.66
C ASP A 138 -3.91 -4.83 -13.47
N TYR A 139 -3.51 -5.08 -14.74
CA TYR A 139 -3.07 -4.03 -15.66
C TYR A 139 -4.19 -3.02 -15.95
N LEU A 140 -5.39 -3.50 -16.28
CA LEU A 140 -6.54 -2.62 -16.57
C LEU A 140 -6.93 -1.78 -15.36
N ASN A 141 -6.86 -2.36 -14.16
CA ASN A 141 -7.08 -1.63 -12.92
C ASN A 141 -6.05 -0.50 -12.74
N PHE A 142 -4.76 -0.81 -12.94
CA PHE A 142 -3.68 0.18 -12.83
C PHE A 142 -3.86 1.34 -13.81
N ILE A 143 -4.07 1.06 -15.11
CA ILE A 143 -4.21 2.14 -16.11
C ILE A 143 -5.51 2.92 -15.98
N GLY A 144 -6.55 2.31 -15.39
CA GLY A 144 -7.81 2.97 -15.09
C GLY A 144 -7.66 4.03 -13.99
N GLU A 145 -6.83 3.75 -12.98
CA GLU A 145 -6.58 4.70 -11.89
C GLU A 145 -5.44 5.69 -12.22
N TYR A 146 -4.38 5.22 -12.91
CA TYR A 146 -3.16 6.00 -13.18
C TYR A 146 -2.79 6.03 -14.67
N PRO A 147 -3.62 6.66 -15.53
CA PRO A 147 -3.40 6.65 -16.99
C PRO A 147 -2.12 7.38 -17.43
N ASP A 148 -1.63 8.33 -16.62
CA ASP A 148 -0.45 9.15 -16.91
C ASP A 148 0.79 8.73 -16.10
N SER A 149 0.75 7.54 -15.46
CA SER A 149 1.86 7.01 -14.69
C SER A 149 3.13 6.81 -15.50
N SER A 150 4.28 7.07 -14.90
CA SER A 150 5.59 6.75 -15.48
C SER A 150 5.80 5.24 -15.72
N HIS A 151 5.10 4.38 -14.98
CA HIS A 151 5.13 2.92 -15.11
C HIS A 151 4.30 2.38 -16.28
N ARG A 152 3.46 3.22 -16.89
CA ARG A 152 2.53 2.80 -17.95
C ARG A 152 3.24 2.17 -19.13
N SER A 153 4.30 2.77 -19.63
CA SER A 153 5.01 2.28 -20.83
C SER A 153 5.53 0.85 -20.66
N GLU A 154 6.04 0.53 -19.47
CA GLU A 154 6.51 -0.81 -19.15
C GLU A 154 5.36 -1.80 -19.10
N LEU A 155 4.28 -1.48 -18.38
CA LEU A 155 3.11 -2.35 -18.27
C LEU A 155 2.40 -2.55 -19.62
N ASP A 156 2.31 -1.53 -20.49
CA ASP A 156 1.79 -1.64 -21.85
C ASP A 156 2.58 -2.65 -22.70
N ALA A 157 3.90 -2.66 -22.55
CA ALA A 157 4.75 -3.63 -23.27
C ALA A 157 4.50 -5.06 -22.77
N LEU A 158 4.30 -5.25 -21.48
CA LEU A 158 3.99 -6.55 -20.88
C LEU A 158 2.58 -7.02 -21.26
N TYR A 159 1.62 -6.11 -21.28
CA TYR A 159 0.25 -6.38 -21.71
C TYR A 159 0.19 -6.90 -23.16
N ARG A 160 0.90 -6.25 -24.11
CA ARG A 160 0.99 -6.75 -25.49
C ARG A 160 1.60 -8.15 -25.58
N LYS A 161 2.62 -8.44 -24.77
CA LYS A 161 3.21 -9.81 -24.70
C LYS A 161 2.19 -10.83 -24.17
N ALA A 162 1.46 -10.48 -23.12
CA ALA A 162 0.43 -11.34 -22.54
C ALA A 162 -0.70 -11.62 -23.55
N GLN A 163 -1.18 -10.61 -24.29
CA GLN A 163 -2.19 -10.78 -25.33
C GLN A 163 -1.71 -11.72 -26.45
N ASN A 164 -0.45 -11.63 -26.89
CA ASN A 164 0.10 -12.52 -27.89
C ASN A 164 0.14 -13.98 -27.41
N ILE A 165 0.45 -14.21 -26.13
CA ILE A 165 0.45 -15.55 -25.52
C ILE A 165 -0.98 -16.10 -25.42
N LEU A 166 -1.92 -15.28 -24.97
CA LEU A 166 -3.32 -15.68 -24.85
C LEU A 166 -3.96 -15.98 -26.21
N GLY A 167 -3.65 -15.19 -27.25
CA GLY A 167 -4.10 -15.41 -28.61
C GLY A 167 -3.55 -16.70 -29.25
N ARG A 168 -2.28 -17.01 -29.01
CA ARG A 168 -1.66 -18.28 -29.49
C ARG A 168 -2.30 -19.49 -28.84
N ASN A 169 -2.58 -19.45 -27.53
CA ASN A 169 -3.23 -20.52 -26.82
C ASN A 169 -4.68 -20.77 -27.31
N ALA A 170 -5.40 -19.70 -27.69
CA ALA A 170 -6.73 -19.82 -28.28
C ALA A 170 -6.68 -20.52 -29.68
N ALA A 171 -5.68 -20.20 -30.51
CA ALA A 171 -5.50 -20.78 -31.82
C ALA A 171 -5.17 -22.30 -31.78
N ILE A 172 -4.40 -22.73 -30.78
CA ILE A 172 -4.05 -24.14 -30.59
C ILE A 172 -5.31 -24.97 -30.24
N ILE A 173 -6.17 -24.46 -29.34
CA ILE A 173 -7.41 -25.15 -28.93
C ILE A 173 -8.36 -25.33 -30.12
N VAL A 174 -8.47 -24.33 -30.99
CA VAL A 174 -9.34 -24.41 -32.18
C VAL A 174 -8.76 -25.34 -33.27
N GLY A 175 -7.44 -25.50 -33.31
CA GLY A 175 -6.77 -26.40 -34.26
C GLY A 175 -6.79 -27.89 -33.85
N GLU A 176 -7.01 -28.22 -32.60
CA GLU A 176 -7.13 -29.60 -32.10
C GLU A 176 -8.56 -30.16 -32.22
N GLU A 177 -9.56 -29.34 -32.49
CA GLU A 177 -10.96 -29.73 -32.72
C GLU A 177 -11.29 -29.90 -34.22
N SER A 178 -10.31 -29.79 -35.10
CA SER A 178 -10.43 -29.96 -36.59
C SER A 178 -9.76 -31.23 -37.08
#